data_303d55aba66575a3302d9977f290e282
#
_entry.id   303d55aba66575a3302d9977f290e282
#
_cell.length_a   1.000
_cell.length_b   1.000
_cell.length_c   1.000
_cell.angle_alpha   90.00
_cell.angle_beta   90.00
_cell.angle_gamma   90.00
#
_symmetry.space_group_name_H-M   'P 1'
#
loop_
_entity.id
_entity.type
_entity.pdbx_description
1 polymer ?
#
loop_
_entity_poly.entity_id
_entity_poly.type
_entity_poly.pdbx_seq_one_letter_code
_entity_poly.pdbx_strand_id
1 'polypeptide(L)'
;MTIKEAQETVDRWIKEYGVRYFSELTNMTVLTEEVGELARIMSRRYGDQSWKATDPRGEDNGKQALGEEMADVLWVLLCMANQTGVDLTQELEKSIEKKTQRDSLRHIHNKKLLA
;
A
#
# COMPACT_ATOMS: atom_id res chain seq x y z
N MET A 1 11.96 -10.98 -1.31
CA MET A 1 11.25 -10.76 -2.60
C MET A 1 11.47 -9.33 -3.05
N THR A 2 11.91 -9.15 -4.29
CA THR A 2 12.03 -7.82 -4.90
C THR A 2 10.66 -7.35 -5.40
N ILE A 3 10.54 -6.04 -5.72
CA ILE A 3 9.31 -5.51 -6.32
C ILE A 3 9.02 -6.21 -7.65
N LYS A 4 10.04 -6.42 -8.46
CA LYS A 4 9.91 -7.16 -9.73
C LYS A 4 9.38 -8.56 -9.51
N GLU A 5 9.95 -9.28 -8.55
CA GLU A 5 9.48 -10.62 -8.19
C GLU A 5 8.05 -10.60 -7.67
N ALA A 6 7.68 -9.57 -6.90
CA ALA A 6 6.31 -9.40 -6.42
C ALA A 6 5.33 -9.22 -7.59
N GLN A 7 5.67 -8.35 -8.56
CA GLN A 7 4.84 -8.17 -9.76
C GLN A 7 4.68 -9.48 -10.53
N GLU A 8 5.75 -10.22 -10.73
CA GLU A 8 5.73 -11.51 -11.43
C GLU A 8 4.92 -12.55 -10.69
N THR A 9 5.06 -12.60 -9.37
CA THR A 9 4.32 -13.56 -8.51
C THR A 9 2.83 -13.27 -8.54
N VAL A 10 2.43 -12.02 -8.42
CA VAL A 10 1.01 -11.62 -8.50
C VAL A 10 0.43 -11.98 -9.87
N ASP A 11 1.15 -11.71 -10.95
CA ASP A 11 0.69 -12.02 -12.30
C ASP A 11 0.45 -13.51 -12.48
N ARG A 12 1.39 -14.35 -12.02
CA ARG A 12 1.22 -15.80 -12.06
C ARG A 12 0.00 -16.25 -11.24
N TRP A 13 -0.17 -15.69 -10.05
CA TRP A 13 -1.28 -16.04 -9.18
C TRP A 13 -2.63 -15.70 -9.83
N ILE A 14 -2.74 -14.52 -10.43
CA ILE A 14 -3.97 -14.09 -11.11
C ILE A 14 -4.29 -15.05 -12.27
N LYS A 15 -3.30 -15.42 -13.08
CA LYS A 15 -3.48 -16.33 -14.21
C LYS A 15 -3.83 -17.74 -13.76
N GLU A 16 -3.25 -18.21 -12.67
CA GLU A 16 -3.45 -19.56 -12.16
C GLU A 16 -4.76 -19.70 -11.37
N TYR A 17 -5.05 -18.75 -10.49
CA TYR A 17 -6.18 -18.86 -9.55
C TYR A 17 -7.27 -17.82 -9.75
N GLY A 18 -6.92 -16.64 -10.22
CA GLY A 18 -7.85 -15.50 -10.33
C GLY A 18 -8.57 -15.40 -11.66
N VAL A 19 -8.25 -16.26 -12.60
CA VAL A 19 -8.76 -16.28 -13.99
C VAL A 19 -8.21 -15.10 -14.80
N ARG A 20 -8.50 -13.87 -14.39
CA ARG A 20 -7.99 -12.64 -15.01
C ARG A 20 -8.04 -11.50 -14.00
N TYR A 21 -7.37 -10.40 -14.32
CA TYR A 21 -7.51 -9.15 -13.54
C TYR A 21 -8.94 -8.63 -13.67
N PHE A 22 -9.43 -8.00 -12.61
CA PHE A 22 -10.58 -7.10 -12.74
C PHE A 22 -10.21 -5.97 -13.70
N SER A 23 -11.20 -5.26 -14.25
CA SER A 23 -10.90 -4.07 -15.06
C SER A 23 -10.10 -3.05 -14.26
N GLU A 24 -9.35 -2.20 -14.95
CA GLU A 24 -8.54 -1.15 -14.33
C GLU A 24 -9.38 -0.25 -13.43
N LEU A 25 -10.59 0.09 -13.87
CA LEU A 25 -11.50 0.92 -13.08
C LEU A 25 -11.97 0.19 -11.83
N THR A 26 -12.29 -1.10 -11.92
CA THR A 26 -12.69 -1.91 -10.77
C THR A 26 -11.53 -2.02 -9.78
N ASN A 27 -10.31 -2.27 -10.25
CA ASN A 27 -9.15 -2.34 -9.38
C ASN A 27 -8.84 -0.99 -8.70
N MET A 28 -9.09 0.13 -9.37
CA MET A 28 -8.98 1.44 -8.72
C MET A 28 -9.98 1.58 -7.57
N THR A 29 -11.20 1.11 -7.76
CA THR A 29 -12.22 1.11 -6.70
C THR A 29 -11.81 0.20 -5.54
N VAL A 30 -11.29 -0.99 -5.83
CA VAL A 30 -10.81 -1.92 -4.80
C VAL A 30 -9.64 -1.30 -4.03
N LEU A 31 -8.72 -0.62 -4.72
CA LEU A 31 -7.63 0.09 -4.05
C LEU A 31 -8.16 1.12 -3.05
N THR A 32 -9.17 1.89 -3.45
CA THR A 32 -9.79 2.88 -2.58
C THR A 32 -10.44 2.22 -1.35
N GLU A 33 -11.09 1.08 -1.53
CA GLU A 33 -11.66 0.31 -0.43
C GLU A 33 -10.58 -0.18 0.54
N GLU A 34 -9.49 -0.73 0.02
CA GLU A 34 -8.39 -1.25 0.84
C GLU A 34 -7.66 -0.13 1.60
N VAL A 35 -7.48 1.04 0.96
CA VAL A 35 -6.95 2.22 1.63
C VAL A 35 -7.89 2.65 2.76
N GLY A 36 -9.20 2.59 2.54
CA GLY A 36 -10.20 2.87 3.57
C GLY A 36 -10.11 1.91 4.75
N GLU A 37 -9.91 0.62 4.49
CA GLU A 37 -9.72 -0.38 5.55
C GLU A 37 -8.42 -0.13 6.33
N LEU A 38 -7.33 0.22 5.63
CA LEU A 38 -6.09 0.63 6.28
C LEU A 38 -6.31 1.86 7.16
N ALA A 39 -7.03 2.86 6.67
CA ALA A 39 -7.35 4.07 7.42
C ALA A 39 -8.14 3.75 8.70
N ARG A 40 -9.06 2.79 8.64
CA ARG A 40 -9.82 2.31 9.80
C ARG A 40 -8.89 1.78 10.89
N ILE A 41 -7.92 0.94 10.52
CA ILE A 41 -6.95 0.38 11.47
C ILE A 41 -6.07 1.48 12.06
N MET A 42 -5.55 2.37 11.21
CA MET A 42 -4.69 3.49 11.65
C MET A 42 -5.41 4.40 12.65
N SER A 43 -6.66 4.73 12.36
CA SER A 43 -7.48 5.60 13.21
C SER A 43 -7.75 5.01 14.58
N ARG A 44 -7.96 3.70 14.67
CA ARG A 44 -8.22 3.00 15.92
C ARG A 44 -6.95 2.71 16.70
N ARG A 45 -5.86 2.41 16.03
CA ARG A 45 -4.59 2.11 16.67
C ARG A 45 -3.88 3.37 17.17
N TYR A 46 -3.89 4.45 16.41
CA TYR A 46 -3.10 5.66 16.67
C TYR A 46 -3.94 6.92 16.83
N GLY A 47 -5.21 6.88 16.46
CA GLY A 47 -6.08 8.05 16.51
C GLY A 47 -7.07 8.00 17.69
N ASP A 48 -8.14 8.77 17.52
CA ASP A 48 -9.13 8.99 18.58
C ASP A 48 -10.31 8.00 18.54
N GLN A 49 -10.37 7.14 17.52
CA GLN A 49 -11.41 6.12 17.45
C GLN A 49 -11.02 4.89 18.25
N SER A 50 -12.00 4.28 18.92
CA SER A 50 -11.80 3.07 19.68
C SER A 50 -12.28 1.82 18.93
N TRP A 51 -11.76 0.67 19.34
CA TRP A 51 -12.25 -0.62 18.84
C TRP A 51 -13.61 -0.92 19.48
N LYS A 52 -14.51 -1.49 18.68
CA LYS A 52 -15.74 -2.08 19.24
C LYS A 52 -15.36 -3.30 20.09
N ALA A 53 -16.02 -3.48 21.20
CA ALA A 53 -15.76 -4.61 22.11
C ALA A 53 -15.88 -5.98 21.41
N THR A 54 -16.68 -6.06 20.34
CA THR A 54 -16.91 -7.27 19.56
C THR A 54 -15.91 -7.48 18.43
N ASP A 55 -15.02 -6.52 18.20
CA ASP A 55 -14.05 -6.60 17.11
C ASP A 55 -12.76 -7.29 17.60
N PRO A 56 -12.45 -8.51 17.12
CA PRO A 56 -11.27 -9.25 17.59
C PRO A 56 -9.95 -8.57 17.21
N ARG A 57 -9.94 -7.68 16.23
CA ARG A 57 -8.74 -6.95 15.84
C ARG A 57 -8.25 -5.99 16.92
N GLY A 58 -9.12 -5.64 17.87
CA GLY A 58 -8.77 -4.81 19.01
C GLY A 58 -7.95 -5.52 20.08
N GLU A 59 -7.89 -6.86 20.08
CA GLU A 59 -7.17 -7.64 21.10
C GLU A 59 -5.68 -7.29 21.16
N ASP A 60 -5.05 -7.06 20.01
CA ASP A 60 -3.66 -6.63 19.90
C ASP A 60 -3.52 -5.16 19.45
N ASN A 61 -4.59 -4.39 19.63
CA ASN A 61 -4.70 -3.00 19.15
C ASN A 61 -4.45 -2.87 17.65
N GLY A 62 -4.89 -3.85 16.86
CA GLY A 62 -4.82 -3.82 15.40
C GLY A 62 -3.43 -4.06 14.80
N LYS A 63 -2.47 -4.55 15.60
CA LYS A 63 -1.09 -4.77 15.13
C LYS A 63 -1.02 -5.72 13.94
N GLN A 64 -1.68 -6.87 14.03
CA GLN A 64 -1.72 -7.86 12.95
C GLN A 64 -2.52 -7.31 11.77
N ALA A 65 -3.69 -6.73 12.02
CA ALA A 65 -4.54 -6.17 10.98
C ALA A 65 -3.85 -5.05 10.20
N LEU A 66 -2.99 -4.25 10.83
CA LEU A 66 -2.23 -3.21 10.17
C LEU A 66 -1.36 -3.77 9.04
N GLY A 67 -0.61 -4.83 9.32
CA GLY A 67 0.22 -5.49 8.31
C GLY A 67 -0.61 -6.11 7.19
N GLU A 68 -1.72 -6.76 7.54
CA GLU A 68 -2.63 -7.38 6.57
C GLU A 68 -3.21 -6.34 5.61
N GLU A 69 -3.67 -5.20 6.12
CA GLU A 69 -4.26 -4.15 5.27
C GLU A 69 -3.21 -3.47 4.40
N MET A 70 -1.99 -3.28 4.89
CA MET A 70 -0.90 -2.76 4.06
C MET A 70 -0.58 -3.73 2.92
N ALA A 71 -0.57 -5.03 3.19
CA ALA A 71 -0.34 -6.05 2.18
C ALA A 71 -1.46 -6.04 1.12
N ASP A 72 -2.71 -5.87 1.56
CA ASP A 72 -3.86 -5.81 0.65
C ASP A 72 -3.79 -4.58 -0.27
N VAL A 73 -3.39 -3.43 0.26
CA VAL A 73 -3.15 -2.22 -0.56
C VAL A 73 -2.06 -2.47 -1.60
N LEU A 74 -0.94 -3.06 -1.17
CA LEU A 74 0.17 -3.37 -2.06
C LEU A 74 -0.24 -4.38 -3.14
N TRP A 75 -1.02 -5.40 -2.78
CA TRP A 75 -1.51 -6.39 -3.72
C TRP A 75 -2.28 -5.76 -4.87
N VAL A 76 -3.24 -4.90 -4.56
CA VAL A 76 -4.05 -4.24 -5.60
C VAL A 76 -3.20 -3.34 -6.48
N LEU A 77 -2.25 -2.62 -5.87
CA LEU A 77 -1.33 -1.76 -6.62
C LEU A 77 -0.47 -2.57 -7.58
N LEU A 78 0.03 -3.73 -7.15
CA LEU A 78 0.78 -4.65 -8.01
C LEU A 78 -0.07 -5.16 -9.17
N CYS A 79 -1.35 -5.51 -8.92
CA CYS A 79 -2.29 -5.88 -9.97
C CYS A 79 -2.44 -4.76 -10.99
N MET A 80 -2.64 -3.53 -10.54
CA MET A 80 -2.82 -2.38 -11.41
C MET A 80 -1.56 -2.10 -12.24
N ALA A 81 -0.39 -2.21 -11.63
CA ALA A 81 0.87 -2.05 -12.34
C ALA A 81 1.02 -3.09 -13.45
N ASN A 82 0.74 -4.35 -13.14
CA ASN A 82 0.84 -5.44 -14.12
C ASN A 82 -0.11 -5.23 -15.31
N GLN A 83 -1.37 -4.91 -15.03
CA GLN A 83 -2.37 -4.78 -16.09
C GLN A 83 -2.19 -3.53 -16.96
N THR A 84 -1.45 -2.52 -16.46
CA THR A 84 -1.18 -1.28 -17.21
C THR A 84 0.23 -1.23 -17.78
N GLY A 85 1.03 -2.26 -17.58
CA GLY A 85 2.40 -2.32 -18.09
C GLY A 85 3.41 -1.43 -17.35
N VAL A 86 3.12 -1.09 -16.11
CA VAL A 86 4.00 -0.25 -15.29
C VAL A 86 5.04 -1.13 -14.57
N ASP A 87 6.31 -0.79 -14.73
CA ASP A 87 7.42 -1.37 -13.96
C ASP A 87 7.63 -0.54 -12.70
N LEU A 88 7.15 -1.04 -11.57
CA LEU A 88 7.21 -0.31 -10.31
C LEU A 88 8.62 -0.14 -9.78
N THR A 89 9.54 -1.05 -10.07
CA THR A 89 10.95 -0.88 -9.71
C THR A 89 11.51 0.38 -10.36
N GLN A 90 11.32 0.50 -11.67
CA GLN A 90 11.78 1.65 -12.44
C GLN A 90 11.12 2.95 -11.97
N GLU A 91 9.80 2.92 -11.78
CA GLU A 91 9.06 4.11 -11.38
C GLU A 91 9.42 4.55 -9.95
N LEU A 92 9.66 3.61 -9.04
CA LEU A 92 10.11 3.95 -7.70
C LEU A 92 11.53 4.54 -7.71
N GLU A 93 12.44 3.98 -8.50
CA GLU A 93 13.79 4.51 -8.66
C GLU A 93 13.76 5.95 -9.16
N LYS A 94 12.95 6.23 -10.19
CA LYS A 94 12.74 7.59 -10.72
C LYS A 94 12.16 8.52 -9.65
N SER A 95 11.22 8.04 -8.88
CA SER A 95 10.59 8.82 -7.81
C SER A 95 11.60 9.20 -6.72
N ILE A 96 12.44 8.25 -6.32
CA ILE A 96 13.49 8.48 -5.32
C ILE A 96 14.49 9.52 -5.82
N GLU A 97 14.94 9.38 -7.06
CA GLU A 97 15.86 10.34 -7.68
C GLU A 97 15.26 11.75 -7.73
N LYS A 98 14.02 11.86 -8.19
CA LYS A 98 13.29 13.12 -8.26
C LYS A 98 13.17 13.79 -6.88
N LYS A 99 12.81 13.02 -5.85
CA LYS A 99 12.69 13.52 -4.48
C LYS A 99 14.04 13.95 -3.93
N THR A 100 15.09 13.19 -4.21
CA THR A 100 16.43 13.51 -3.77
C THR A 100 16.92 14.83 -4.38
N GLN A 101 16.74 15.02 -5.69
CA GLN A 101 17.12 16.26 -6.35
C GLN A 101 16.34 17.47 -5.84
N ARG A 102 15.02 17.30 -5.65
CA ARG A 102 14.13 18.41 -5.23
C ARG A 102 14.28 18.75 -3.76
N ASP A 103 14.36 17.75 -2.88
CA ASP A 103 14.14 17.91 -1.45
C ASP A 103 15.34 17.57 -0.57
N SER A 104 16.49 17.14 -1.12
CA SER A 104 17.63 16.67 -0.32
C SER A 104 18.13 17.65 0.73
N LEU A 105 18.08 18.97 0.46
CA LEU A 105 18.47 20.01 1.41
C LEU A 105 17.29 20.65 2.11
N ARG A 106 16.10 20.55 1.52
CA ARG A 106 14.88 21.18 2.04
C ARG A 106 14.50 20.63 3.42
N HIS A 107 14.49 19.31 3.58
CA HIS A 107 14.10 18.70 4.85
C HIS A 107 15.17 18.85 5.92
N ILE A 108 16.45 18.79 5.54
CA ILE A 108 17.57 19.03 6.46
C ILE A 108 17.49 20.43 7.05
N HIS A 109 17.04 21.42 6.29
CA HIS A 109 16.90 22.81 6.73
C HIS A 109 15.52 23.14 7.32
N ASN A 110 14.61 22.15 7.37
CA ASN A 110 13.27 22.35 7.93
C ASN A 110 13.30 22.17 9.44
N LYS A 111 13.23 23.28 10.18
CA LYS A 111 13.28 23.30 11.64
C LYS A 111 12.18 22.44 12.29
N LYS A 112 11.04 22.29 11.65
CA LYS A 112 9.93 21.45 12.15
C LYS A 112 10.32 19.98 12.25
N LEU A 113 11.20 19.50 11.38
CA LEU A 113 11.64 18.11 11.34
C LEU A 113 12.81 17.84 12.29
N LEU A 114 13.49 18.88 12.77
CA LEU A 114 14.64 18.78 13.66
C LEU A 114 14.26 18.83 15.14
N ALA A 115 12.99 19.05 15.43
CA ALA A 115 12.48 19.12 16.80
C ALA A 115 12.20 17.74 17.40
#